data_14990ff048b65c7ee91e644c0292b9bc
#
_entry.id   14990ff048b65c7ee91e644c0292b9bc
#
_cell.length_a   1.000
_cell.length_b   1.000
_cell.length_c   1.000
_cell.angle_alpha   90.00
_cell.angle_beta   90.00
_cell.angle_gamma   90.00
#
_symmetry.space_group_name_H-M   'P 1'
#
loop_
_entity.id
_entity.type
_entity.pdbx_description
1 polymer ?
#
loop_
_entity_poly.entity_id
_entity_poly.type
_entity_poly.pdbx_seq_one_letter_code
_entity_poly.pdbx_strand_id
1 'polypeptide(L)'
;YDQRINDRGVRVDRNFVENAIKFNTEYSDRCYDEAQKITGLENPKSVVQLKAWLEEETGQKIDSLNKEKLKELIADESISLKAKRVIYLRSMMAKTSVTKYEAMERSVCDDGRIRGLLQFYGANRTGRWAGRIVQVQNLPQNHLKDIDYARECVENGDFELFEMLYGNVPQTLSELIRTA
;
A
#
# COMPACT_ATOMS: atom_id res chain seq x y z
N TYR A 1 19.53 -27.32 0.40
CA TYR A 1 18.69 -26.73 -0.68
C TYR A 1 18.32 -25.29 -0.32
N ASP A 2 17.86 -25.07 0.90
CA ASP A 2 17.45 -23.80 1.49
C ASP A 2 18.54 -22.75 1.45
N GLN A 3 19.70 -23.07 2.01
CA GLN A 3 20.87 -22.19 2.04
C GLN A 3 21.25 -21.73 0.63
N ARG A 4 21.24 -22.64 -0.34
CA ARG A 4 21.61 -22.33 -1.73
C ARG A 4 20.65 -21.33 -2.39
N ILE A 5 19.34 -21.40 -2.09
CA ILE A 5 18.35 -20.44 -2.59
C ILE A 5 18.53 -19.08 -1.90
N ASN A 6 18.72 -19.09 -0.58
CA ASN A 6 18.90 -17.87 0.18
C ASN A 6 20.22 -17.15 -0.16
N ASP A 7 21.31 -17.88 -0.39
CA ASP A 7 22.61 -17.31 -0.80
C ASP A 7 22.54 -16.72 -2.21
N ARG A 8 21.80 -17.36 -3.12
CA ARG A 8 21.56 -16.83 -4.46
C ARG A 8 20.78 -15.53 -4.42
N GLY A 9 19.75 -15.45 -3.59
CA GLY A 9 18.84 -14.32 -3.47
C GLY A 9 17.96 -14.09 -4.69
N VAL A 10 17.08 -13.10 -4.58
CA VAL A 10 16.18 -12.62 -5.64
C VAL A 10 16.64 -11.23 -6.07
N ARG A 11 16.75 -11.02 -7.37
CA ARG A 11 17.10 -9.72 -7.94
C ARG A 11 15.93 -8.74 -7.77
N VAL A 12 16.25 -7.49 -7.49
CA VAL A 12 15.30 -6.39 -7.33
C VAL A 12 15.72 -5.23 -8.22
N ASP A 13 14.76 -4.66 -8.89
CA ASP A 13 14.95 -3.42 -9.65
C ASP A 13 14.91 -2.22 -8.69
N ARG A 14 16.08 -1.70 -8.33
CA ARG A 14 16.21 -0.61 -7.36
C ARG A 14 15.52 0.67 -7.82
N ASN A 15 15.68 1.04 -9.10
CA ASN A 15 15.07 2.25 -9.64
C ASN A 15 13.55 2.17 -9.57
N PHE A 16 12.99 1.03 -9.95
CA PHE A 16 11.56 0.78 -9.84
C PHE A 16 11.07 0.88 -8.39
N VAL A 17 11.76 0.26 -7.45
CA VAL A 17 11.40 0.27 -6.01
C VAL A 17 11.43 1.69 -5.45
N GLU A 18 12.47 2.45 -5.72
CA GLU A 18 12.61 3.85 -5.27
C GLU A 18 11.48 4.73 -5.81
N ASN A 19 11.16 4.61 -7.11
CA ASN A 19 10.07 5.37 -7.71
C ASN A 19 8.70 4.94 -7.17
N ALA A 20 8.47 3.64 -6.95
CA ALA A 20 7.23 3.17 -6.33
C ALA A 20 7.02 3.73 -4.93
N ILE A 21 8.08 3.84 -4.12
CA ILE A 21 8.04 4.48 -2.80
C ILE A 21 7.72 5.98 -2.94
N LYS A 22 8.39 6.69 -3.85
CA LYS A 22 8.12 8.11 -4.12
C LYS A 22 6.67 8.34 -4.55
N PHE A 23 6.15 7.55 -5.48
CA PHE A 23 4.76 7.64 -5.96
C PHE A 23 3.75 7.46 -4.82
N ASN A 24 3.97 6.45 -3.97
CA ASN A 24 3.10 6.23 -2.83
C ASN A 24 3.15 7.38 -1.81
N THR A 25 4.33 7.91 -1.54
CA THR A 25 4.52 9.03 -0.61
C THR A 25 3.81 10.27 -1.15
N GLU A 26 4.05 10.64 -2.39
CA GLU A 26 3.41 11.80 -3.02
C GLU A 26 1.89 11.68 -3.04
N TYR A 27 1.37 10.51 -3.41
CA TYR A 27 -0.08 10.27 -3.39
C TYR A 27 -0.67 10.34 -1.98
N SER A 28 0.04 9.77 -0.98
CA SER A 28 -0.38 9.82 0.42
C SER A 28 -0.40 11.25 0.96
N ASP A 29 0.55 12.08 0.57
CA ASP A 29 0.63 13.48 0.97
C ASP A 29 -0.50 14.30 0.32
N ARG A 30 -0.79 14.10 -0.95
CA ARG A 30 -1.96 14.69 -1.62
C ARG A 30 -3.28 14.30 -0.93
N CYS A 31 -3.43 13.01 -0.59
CA CYS A 31 -4.60 12.54 0.15
C CYS A 31 -4.70 13.16 1.55
N TYR A 32 -3.55 13.35 2.22
CA TYR A 32 -3.49 13.98 3.54
C TYR A 32 -3.92 15.45 3.47
N ASP A 33 -3.35 16.20 2.55
CA ASP A 33 -3.66 17.63 2.36
C ASP A 33 -5.13 17.85 2.01
N GLU A 34 -5.69 17.00 1.13
CA GLU A 34 -7.10 17.06 0.80
C GLU A 34 -7.99 16.74 2.01
N ALA A 35 -7.67 15.68 2.76
CA ALA A 35 -8.40 15.31 3.95
C ALA A 35 -8.33 16.41 5.02
N GLN A 36 -7.18 17.05 5.19
CA GLN A 36 -7.00 18.17 6.11
C GLN A 36 -7.84 19.37 5.70
N LYS A 37 -7.86 19.73 4.41
CA LYS A 37 -8.69 20.83 3.88
C LYS A 37 -10.19 20.57 4.08
N ILE A 38 -10.64 19.33 3.91
CA ILE A 38 -12.05 18.97 4.05
C ILE A 38 -12.47 18.96 5.52
N THR A 39 -11.63 18.40 6.40
CA THR A 39 -12.00 18.15 7.81
C THR A 39 -11.63 19.31 8.74
N GLY A 40 -10.60 20.10 8.40
CA GLY A 40 -9.99 21.07 9.30
C GLY A 40 -9.20 20.44 10.46
N LEU A 41 -8.99 19.13 10.45
CA LEU A 41 -8.25 18.43 11.50
C LEU A 41 -6.76 18.70 11.40
N GLU A 42 -6.10 18.79 12.55
CA GLU A 42 -4.65 18.91 12.61
C GLU A 42 -3.97 17.64 12.06
N ASN A 43 -4.53 16.48 12.37
CA ASN A 43 -4.02 15.18 11.89
C ASN A 43 -5.16 14.26 11.39
N PRO A 44 -5.51 14.28 10.11
CA PRO A 44 -6.51 13.38 9.52
C PRO A 44 -6.15 11.89 9.59
N LYS A 45 -4.88 11.54 9.84
CA LYS A 45 -4.44 10.15 10.07
C LYS A 45 -4.77 9.66 11.48
N SER A 46 -5.03 10.57 12.44
CA SER A 46 -5.40 10.21 13.81
C SER A 46 -6.78 9.56 13.85
N VAL A 47 -6.83 8.31 14.33
CA VAL A 47 -8.10 7.56 14.48
C VAL A 47 -9.06 8.30 15.41
N VAL A 48 -8.54 8.91 16.48
CA VAL A 48 -9.36 9.62 17.49
C VAL A 48 -9.99 10.88 16.89
N GLN A 49 -9.17 11.74 16.24
CA GLN A 49 -9.65 12.97 15.63
C GLN A 49 -10.63 12.70 14.49
N LEU A 50 -10.29 11.75 13.61
CA LEU A 50 -11.13 11.39 12.48
C LEU A 50 -12.46 10.77 12.90
N LYS A 51 -12.44 9.94 13.94
CA LYS A 51 -13.67 9.33 14.49
C LYS A 51 -14.61 10.41 15.02
N ALA A 52 -14.11 11.33 15.84
CA ALA A 52 -14.90 12.43 16.39
C ALA A 52 -15.51 13.30 15.28
N TRP A 53 -14.70 13.66 14.27
CA TRP A 53 -15.17 14.41 13.11
C TRP A 53 -16.26 13.69 12.32
N LEU A 54 -16.10 12.37 12.09
CA LEU A 54 -17.10 11.56 11.38
C LEU A 54 -18.40 11.44 12.19
N GLU A 55 -18.33 11.28 13.51
CA GLU A 55 -19.51 11.24 14.40
C GLU A 55 -20.28 12.57 14.35
N GLU A 56 -19.58 13.70 14.32
CA GLU A 56 -20.18 15.02 14.19
C GLU A 56 -20.81 15.23 12.80
N GLU A 57 -20.09 14.90 11.73
CA GLU A 57 -20.55 15.07 10.34
C GLU A 57 -21.72 14.17 9.98
N THR A 58 -21.78 12.94 10.54
CA THR A 58 -22.80 11.94 10.18
C THR A 58 -23.95 11.87 11.19
N GLY A 59 -23.79 12.42 12.39
CA GLY A 59 -24.74 12.26 13.49
C GLY A 59 -24.86 10.83 14.02
N GLN A 60 -24.01 9.91 13.60
CA GLN A 60 -24.01 8.50 13.98
C GLN A 60 -22.83 8.18 14.89
N LYS A 61 -23.05 7.33 15.89
CA LYS A 61 -21.96 6.82 16.73
C LYS A 61 -21.14 5.80 15.94
N ILE A 62 -19.82 5.99 15.91
CA ILE A 62 -18.88 5.13 15.19
C ILE A 62 -17.98 4.42 16.20
N ASP A 63 -18.15 3.13 16.39
CA ASP A 63 -17.37 2.37 17.38
C ASP A 63 -15.94 2.12 16.92
N SER A 64 -15.72 1.88 15.62
CA SER A 64 -14.41 1.61 15.05
C SER A 64 -14.28 2.14 13.62
N LEU A 65 -13.03 2.37 13.16
CA LEU A 65 -12.70 2.69 11.78
C LEU A 65 -12.03 1.50 11.08
N ASN A 66 -12.50 0.27 11.36
CA ASN A 66 -12.04 -0.92 10.67
C ASN A 66 -12.57 -0.96 9.22
N LYS A 67 -11.98 -1.85 8.40
CA LYS A 67 -12.30 -1.95 6.97
C LYS A 67 -13.77 -2.26 6.70
N GLU A 68 -14.40 -3.07 7.54
CA GLU A 68 -15.81 -3.46 7.39
C GLU A 68 -16.72 -2.26 7.68
N LYS A 69 -16.47 -1.57 8.80
CA LYS A 69 -17.26 -0.39 9.18
C LYS A 69 -17.12 0.75 8.16
N LEU A 70 -15.91 0.99 7.63
CA LEU A 70 -15.71 1.99 6.60
C LEU A 70 -16.47 1.66 5.30
N LYS A 71 -16.56 0.37 4.93
CA LYS A 71 -17.37 -0.06 3.78
C LYS A 71 -18.86 0.15 4.00
N GLU A 72 -19.37 -0.13 5.19
CA GLU A 72 -20.75 0.13 5.56
C GLU A 72 -21.09 1.63 5.45
N LEU A 73 -20.23 2.49 5.99
CA LEU A 73 -20.42 3.95 5.92
C LEU A 73 -20.39 4.47 4.47
N ILE A 74 -19.54 3.93 3.62
CA ILE A 74 -19.51 4.31 2.19
C ILE A 74 -20.78 3.86 1.48
N ALA A 75 -21.34 2.69 1.81
CA ALA A 75 -22.54 2.14 1.21
C ALA A 75 -23.82 2.82 1.71
N ASP A 76 -23.79 3.47 2.85
CA ASP A 76 -24.94 4.17 3.44
C ASP A 76 -25.24 5.45 2.65
N GLU A 77 -26.41 5.52 2.02
CA GLU A 77 -26.83 6.67 1.21
C GLU A 77 -27.10 7.93 2.05
N SER A 78 -27.36 7.78 3.35
CA SER A 78 -27.58 8.90 4.26
C SER A 78 -26.29 9.68 4.59
N ILE A 79 -25.12 9.10 4.36
CA ILE A 79 -23.82 9.69 4.63
C ILE A 79 -23.46 10.73 3.55
N SER A 80 -23.03 11.91 3.98
CA SER A 80 -22.64 12.99 3.09
C SER A 80 -21.49 12.59 2.14
N LEU A 81 -21.50 13.16 0.92
CA LEU A 81 -20.38 12.94 -0.03
C LEU A 81 -19.04 13.39 0.56
N LYS A 82 -19.08 14.41 1.43
CA LYS A 82 -17.91 14.93 2.12
C LYS A 82 -17.33 13.86 3.06
N ALA A 83 -18.16 13.22 3.88
CA ALA A 83 -17.72 12.13 4.76
C ALA A 83 -17.23 10.91 3.96
N LYS A 84 -17.93 10.50 2.90
CA LYS A 84 -17.49 9.42 2.02
C LYS A 84 -16.13 9.71 1.39
N ARG A 85 -15.88 10.95 0.96
CA ARG A 85 -14.58 11.35 0.40
C ARG A 85 -13.47 11.22 1.42
N VAL A 86 -13.68 11.69 2.65
CA VAL A 86 -12.68 11.60 3.74
C VAL A 86 -12.39 10.13 4.11
N ILE A 87 -13.43 9.28 4.17
CA ILE A 87 -13.25 7.84 4.39
C ILE A 87 -12.42 7.21 3.27
N TYR A 88 -12.69 7.57 2.02
CA TYR A 88 -11.89 7.10 0.88
C TYR A 88 -10.42 7.51 1.00
N LEU A 89 -10.15 8.81 1.24
CA LEU A 89 -8.79 9.33 1.41
C LEU A 89 -8.06 8.60 2.56
N ARG A 90 -8.75 8.39 3.69
CA ARG A 90 -8.19 7.61 4.81
C ARG A 90 -7.84 6.19 4.41
N SER A 91 -8.68 5.53 3.60
CA SER A 91 -8.44 4.17 3.14
C SER A 91 -7.22 4.09 2.21
N MET A 92 -6.97 5.12 1.41
CA MET A 92 -5.80 5.21 0.54
C MET A 92 -4.51 5.37 1.36
N MET A 93 -4.51 6.28 2.34
CA MET A 93 -3.37 6.49 3.23
C MET A 93 -3.05 5.28 4.14
N ALA A 94 -4.02 4.40 4.39
CA ALA A 94 -3.86 3.23 5.27
C ALA A 94 -3.35 1.97 4.55
N LYS A 95 -3.13 2.00 3.24
CA LYS A 95 -2.66 0.82 2.50
C LYS A 95 -1.21 0.48 2.85
N THR A 96 -1.03 -0.71 3.39
CA THR A 96 0.27 -1.24 3.85
C THR A 96 1.02 -2.06 2.80
N SER A 97 0.42 -2.31 1.63
CA SER A 97 1.04 -3.12 0.58
C SER A 97 2.35 -2.52 0.06
N VAL A 98 2.49 -1.19 0.13
CA VAL A 98 3.70 -0.48 -0.30
C VAL A 98 4.86 -0.63 0.68
N THR A 99 4.62 -0.98 1.96
CA THR A 99 5.69 -1.25 2.93
C THR A 99 6.64 -2.38 2.51
N LYS A 100 6.21 -3.21 1.56
CA LYS A 100 7.07 -4.24 0.98
C LYS A 100 8.15 -3.67 0.06
N TYR A 101 7.89 -2.57 -0.63
CA TYR A 101 8.91 -1.84 -1.39
C TYR A 101 9.97 -1.25 -0.45
N GLU A 102 9.54 -0.67 0.67
CA GLU A 102 10.47 -0.19 1.69
C GLU A 102 11.30 -1.34 2.30
N ALA A 103 10.71 -2.53 2.47
CA ALA A 103 11.43 -3.70 2.92
C ALA A 103 12.44 -4.18 1.87
N MET A 104 12.12 -4.10 0.57
CA MET A 104 13.05 -4.40 -0.52
C MET A 104 14.22 -3.41 -0.51
N GLU A 105 13.94 -2.11 -0.45
CA GLU A 105 14.95 -1.05 -0.43
C GLU A 105 15.95 -1.22 0.71
N ARG A 106 15.45 -1.49 1.93
CA ARG A 106 16.30 -1.68 3.11
C ARG A 106 17.13 -2.97 3.12
N SER A 107 16.70 -3.96 2.34
CA SER A 107 17.30 -5.31 2.39
C SER A 107 18.08 -5.68 1.14
N VAL A 108 18.07 -4.85 0.11
CA VAL A 108 18.82 -5.11 -1.11
C VAL A 108 20.32 -4.92 -0.87
N CYS A 109 21.09 -5.94 -1.24
CA CYS A 109 22.53 -5.92 -1.17
C CYS A 109 23.15 -5.13 -2.34
N ASP A 110 24.45 -4.86 -2.30
CA ASP A 110 25.16 -4.07 -3.31
C ASP A 110 25.04 -4.64 -4.72
N ASP A 111 24.89 -5.96 -4.85
CA ASP A 111 24.68 -6.65 -6.13
C ASP A 111 23.23 -6.64 -6.63
N GLY A 112 22.34 -5.87 -6.01
CA GLY A 112 20.93 -5.74 -6.39
C GLY A 112 20.06 -6.94 -6.01
N ARG A 113 20.49 -7.78 -5.06
CA ARG A 113 19.74 -8.97 -4.62
C ARG A 113 19.35 -8.90 -3.16
N ILE A 114 18.19 -9.45 -2.83
CA ILE A 114 17.77 -9.68 -1.45
C ILE A 114 17.99 -11.15 -1.12
N ARG A 115 18.65 -11.39 0.01
CA ARG A 115 19.01 -12.73 0.51
C ARG A 115 18.24 -13.08 1.78
N GLY A 116 18.21 -14.38 2.13
CA GLY A 116 17.55 -14.84 3.35
C GLY A 116 16.02 -14.73 3.32
N LEU A 117 15.40 -14.77 2.14
CA LEU A 117 13.96 -14.59 1.96
C LEU A 117 13.10 -15.78 2.40
N LEU A 118 13.71 -16.97 2.57
CA LEU A 118 12.98 -18.20 2.86
C LEU A 118 13.55 -18.88 4.10
N GLN A 119 12.68 -19.39 4.94
CA GLN A 119 13.04 -20.22 6.10
C GLN A 119 12.36 -21.59 5.96
N PHE A 120 13.19 -22.64 5.93
CA PHE A 120 12.71 -24.01 5.97
C PHE A 120 12.00 -24.29 7.30
N TYR A 121 10.85 -24.98 7.25
CA TYR A 121 10.03 -25.29 8.43
C TYR A 121 9.67 -24.05 9.30
N GLY A 122 9.68 -22.86 8.71
CA GLY A 122 9.44 -21.59 9.46
C GLY A 122 8.01 -21.42 9.96
N ALA A 123 7.05 -22.16 9.40
CA ALA A 123 5.67 -22.20 9.86
C ALA A 123 5.47 -23.43 10.75
N ASN A 124 5.82 -23.33 12.04
CA ASN A 124 5.90 -24.43 13.00
C ASN A 124 4.63 -25.31 13.07
N ARG A 125 3.44 -24.72 12.90
CA ARG A 125 2.17 -25.46 12.97
C ARG A 125 1.89 -26.37 11.78
N THR A 126 2.46 -26.05 10.61
CA THR A 126 2.15 -26.73 9.34
C THR A 126 3.38 -27.35 8.66
N GLY A 127 4.58 -27.11 9.19
CA GLY A 127 5.84 -27.58 8.59
C GLY A 127 6.17 -26.92 7.23
N ARG A 128 5.47 -25.87 6.86
CA ARG A 128 5.68 -25.18 5.58
C ARG A 128 6.85 -24.20 5.67
N TRP A 129 7.39 -23.88 4.50
CA TRP A 129 8.31 -22.76 4.36
C TRP A 129 7.67 -21.45 4.79
N ALA A 130 8.42 -20.62 5.53
CA ALA A 130 8.01 -19.26 5.86
C ALA A 130 8.82 -18.26 5.05
N GLY A 131 8.16 -17.23 4.55
CA GLY A 131 8.81 -16.08 3.96
C GLY A 131 9.36 -15.15 5.03
N ARG A 132 10.50 -14.56 4.74
CA ARG A 132 11.13 -13.52 5.54
C ARG A 132 11.20 -12.22 4.74
N ILE A 133 11.41 -11.11 5.44
CA ILE A 133 11.61 -9.78 4.85
C ILE A 133 10.40 -9.36 3.99
N VAL A 134 10.42 -9.66 2.71
CA VAL A 134 9.36 -9.28 1.74
C VAL A 134 8.20 -10.28 1.74
N GLN A 135 8.42 -11.52 2.20
CA GLN A 135 7.43 -12.59 2.15
C GLN A 135 6.89 -12.82 0.73
N VAL A 136 7.79 -13.15 -0.19
CA VAL A 136 7.52 -13.27 -1.64
C VAL A 136 6.33 -14.18 -1.98
N GLN A 137 6.04 -15.21 -1.18
CA GLN A 137 4.90 -16.11 -1.37
C GLN A 137 3.55 -15.42 -1.08
N ASN A 138 3.54 -14.29 -0.37
CA ASN A 138 2.35 -13.53 0.02
C ASN A 138 2.20 -12.23 -0.78
N LEU A 139 2.91 -12.10 -1.91
CA LEU A 139 2.73 -10.95 -2.78
C LEU A 139 1.36 -11.02 -3.49
N PRO A 140 0.65 -9.89 -3.63
CA PRO A 140 -0.63 -9.84 -4.33
C PRO A 140 -0.54 -10.40 -5.75
N GLN A 141 -1.65 -10.93 -6.24
CA GLN A 141 -1.78 -11.27 -7.65
C GLN A 141 -1.99 -9.99 -8.46
N ASN A 142 -1.52 -10.02 -9.70
CA ASN A 142 -1.72 -8.95 -10.63
C ASN A 142 -3.02 -9.17 -11.44
N HIS A 143 -3.81 -8.12 -11.56
CA HIS A 143 -5.04 -8.07 -12.34
C HIS A 143 -5.02 -6.95 -13.39
N LEU A 144 -3.90 -6.23 -13.51
CA LEU A 144 -3.71 -5.18 -14.52
C LEU A 144 -3.62 -5.82 -15.91
N LYS A 145 -4.34 -5.25 -16.87
CA LYS A 145 -4.31 -5.71 -18.26
C LYS A 145 -3.05 -5.24 -19.01
N ASP A 146 -2.50 -4.12 -18.58
CA ASP A 146 -1.39 -3.39 -19.19
C ASP A 146 -0.20 -3.25 -18.22
N ILE A 147 0.18 -4.35 -17.60
CA ILE A 147 1.21 -4.39 -16.55
C ILE A 147 2.54 -3.79 -17.01
N ASP A 148 2.93 -4.03 -18.26
CA ASP A 148 4.21 -3.57 -18.80
C ASP A 148 4.22 -2.03 -18.91
N TYR A 149 3.11 -1.45 -19.33
CA TYR A 149 2.99 0.01 -19.42
C TYR A 149 2.92 0.67 -18.04
N ALA A 150 2.18 0.08 -17.10
CA ALA A 150 2.14 0.55 -15.73
C ALA A 150 3.54 0.50 -15.07
N ARG A 151 4.30 -0.55 -15.35
CA ARG A 151 5.67 -0.69 -14.91
C ARG A 151 6.58 0.38 -15.52
N GLU A 152 6.48 0.62 -16.82
CA GLU A 152 7.25 1.64 -17.54
C GLU A 152 7.02 3.04 -16.97
N CYS A 153 5.77 3.42 -16.64
CA CYS A 153 5.48 4.70 -16.00
C CYS A 153 6.23 4.86 -14.66
N VAL A 154 6.29 3.79 -13.86
CA VAL A 154 7.01 3.82 -12.58
C VAL A 154 8.52 3.88 -12.80
N GLU A 155 9.07 3.09 -13.75
CA GLU A 155 10.50 3.11 -14.09
C GLU A 155 10.97 4.49 -14.57
N ASN A 156 10.13 5.17 -15.36
CA ASN A 156 10.39 6.52 -15.87
C ASN A 156 10.18 7.62 -14.81
N GLY A 157 9.55 7.31 -13.68
CA GLY A 157 9.26 8.27 -12.63
C GLY A 157 8.13 9.24 -12.98
N ASP A 158 7.24 8.88 -13.92
CA ASP A 158 6.15 9.73 -14.39
C ASP A 158 4.90 9.55 -13.52
N PHE A 159 4.92 10.20 -12.35
CA PHE A 159 3.84 10.11 -11.37
C PHE A 159 2.51 10.66 -11.89
N GLU A 160 2.52 11.80 -12.57
CA GLU A 160 1.30 12.44 -13.05
C GLU A 160 0.57 11.57 -14.08
N LEU A 161 1.32 11.00 -15.03
CA LEU A 161 0.78 10.07 -15.99
C LEU A 161 0.23 8.81 -15.32
N PHE A 162 0.98 8.26 -14.36
CA PHE A 162 0.59 7.08 -13.62
C PHE A 162 -0.71 7.31 -12.82
N GLU A 163 -0.80 8.43 -12.08
CA GLU A 163 -2.01 8.80 -11.33
C GLU A 163 -3.20 9.02 -12.26
N MET A 164 -3.00 9.71 -13.38
CA MET A 164 -4.06 9.98 -14.37
C MET A 164 -4.64 8.69 -14.95
N LEU A 165 -3.80 7.70 -15.28
CA LEU A 165 -4.23 6.46 -15.92
C LEU A 165 -4.85 5.46 -14.95
N TYR A 166 -4.28 5.35 -13.75
CA TYR A 166 -4.64 4.29 -12.80
C TYR A 166 -5.46 4.79 -11.60
N GLY A 167 -5.45 6.07 -11.30
CA GLY A 167 -6.25 6.70 -10.25
C GLY A 167 -5.98 6.20 -8.82
N ASN A 168 -6.01 4.90 -8.61
CA ASN A 168 -5.74 4.27 -7.31
C ASN A 168 -4.27 3.85 -7.21
N VAL A 169 -3.37 4.82 -7.05
CA VAL A 169 -1.92 4.62 -7.02
C VAL A 169 -1.47 3.49 -6.07
N PRO A 170 -1.88 3.44 -4.78
CA PRO A 170 -1.43 2.38 -3.89
C PRO A 170 -1.91 0.98 -4.29
N GLN A 171 -3.09 0.87 -4.92
CA GLN A 171 -3.59 -0.41 -5.40
C GLN A 171 -2.77 -0.89 -6.60
N THR A 172 -2.55 -0.02 -7.57
CA THR A 172 -1.78 -0.35 -8.77
C THR A 172 -0.34 -0.71 -8.42
N LEU A 173 0.31 0.06 -7.54
CA LEU A 173 1.64 -0.30 -7.02
C LEU A 173 1.64 -1.65 -6.30
N SER A 174 0.58 -1.98 -5.55
CA SER A 174 0.46 -3.30 -4.92
C SER A 174 0.43 -4.44 -5.93
N GLU A 175 -0.21 -4.24 -7.08
CA GLU A 175 -0.28 -5.23 -8.15
C GLU A 175 1.03 -5.36 -8.94
N LEU A 176 1.80 -4.28 -9.03
CA LEU A 176 3.11 -4.26 -9.69
C LEU A 176 4.24 -4.89 -8.86
N ILE A 177 4.01 -5.19 -7.58
CA ILE A 177 5.08 -5.58 -6.65
C ILE A 177 5.84 -6.86 -7.06
N ARG A 178 5.24 -7.71 -7.87
CA ARG A 178 5.91 -8.93 -8.38
C ARG A 178 6.86 -8.64 -9.54
N THR A 179 6.82 -7.44 -10.09
CA THR A 179 7.66 -7.01 -11.21
C THR A 179 8.89 -6.23 -10.76
N ALA A 180 8.98 -5.92 -9.48
CA ALA A 180 10.05 -5.15 -8.85
C ALA A 180 11.41 -5.88 -8.78
#